data_4e75775fb7b90a7855b0426fc8f0bc72
#
_entry.id   4e75775fb7b90a7855b0426fc8f0bc72
#
_cell.length_a   1.000
_cell.length_b   1.000
_cell.length_c   1.000
_cell.angle_alpha   90.00
_cell.angle_beta   90.00
_cell.angle_gamma   90.00
#
_symmetry.space_group_name_H-M   'P 1'
#
loop_
_entity.id
_entity.type
_entity.pdbx_description
1 polymer ?
#
loop_
_entity_poly.entity_id
_entity_poly.type
_entity_poly.pdbx_seq_one_letter_code
_entity_poly.pdbx_strand_id
1 'polypeptide(L)' 'MARKDFLTLAEFLAELDVPRSTFFRWKALGQAPRTYKLPNGQLRIRRSDYEAWMATREEPAAA' A
#
# COMPACT_ATOMS: atom_id res chain seq x y z
N MET A 1 17.59 0.28 -14.43
CA MET A 1 16.32 0.92 -14.67
C MET A 1 15.67 1.36 -13.38
N ALA A 2 15.25 2.59 -13.30
CA ALA A 2 14.71 3.13 -12.05
C ALA A 2 13.32 2.56 -11.80
N ARG A 3 13.03 2.23 -10.55
CA ARG A 3 11.70 1.82 -10.13
C ARG A 3 10.84 3.06 -9.98
N LYS A 4 9.55 2.90 -10.16
CA LYS A 4 8.62 4.00 -9.90
C LYS A 4 8.65 4.35 -8.42
N ASP A 5 8.66 5.63 -8.12
CA ASP A 5 8.60 6.08 -6.74
C ASP A 5 7.20 5.86 -6.16
N PHE A 6 6.18 5.83 -7.00
CA PHE A 6 4.80 5.68 -6.56
C PHE A 6 4.17 4.47 -7.22
N LEU A 7 3.33 3.80 -6.46
CA LEU A 7 2.48 2.73 -6.95
C LEU A 7 1.08 3.28 -7.16
N THR A 8 0.44 2.86 -8.25
CA THR A 8 -1.00 3.08 -8.36
C THR A 8 -1.71 2.16 -7.37
N LEU A 9 -2.97 2.48 -7.07
CA LEU A 9 -3.74 1.58 -6.21
C LEU A 9 -3.82 0.19 -6.83
N ALA A 10 -4.04 0.11 -8.15
CA ALA A 10 -4.10 -1.18 -8.83
C ALA A 10 -2.80 -1.96 -8.67
N GLU A 11 -1.65 -1.29 -8.78
CA GLU A 11 -0.36 -1.94 -8.61
C GLU A 11 -0.17 -2.44 -7.18
N PHE A 12 -0.58 -1.63 -6.20
CA PHE A 12 -0.49 -2.01 -4.80
C PHE A 12 -1.35 -3.26 -4.53
N LEU A 13 -2.58 -3.26 -5.03
CA LEU A 13 -3.47 -4.41 -4.82
C LEU A 13 -2.93 -5.65 -5.49
N ALA A 14 -2.35 -5.51 -6.68
CA ALA A 14 -1.79 -6.65 -7.40
C ALA A 14 -0.57 -7.21 -6.67
N GLU A 15 0.26 -6.35 -6.11
CA GLU A 15 1.43 -6.79 -5.34
C GLU A 15 1.03 -7.67 -4.16
N LEU A 16 -0.08 -7.33 -3.51
CA LEU A 16 -0.54 -8.05 -2.33
C LEU A 16 -1.62 -9.08 -2.63
N ASP A 17 -2.12 -9.08 -3.87
CA ASP A 17 -3.19 -9.98 -4.29
C ASP A 17 -4.41 -9.84 -3.38
N VAL A 18 -4.84 -8.60 -3.15
CA VAL A 18 -6.02 -8.32 -2.34
C VAL A 18 -7.02 -7.47 -3.12
N PRO A 19 -8.32 -7.59 -2.82
CA PRO A 19 -9.33 -6.77 -3.48
C PRO A 19 -9.37 -5.34 -2.93
N ARG A 20 -9.99 -4.45 -3.71
CA ARG A 20 -10.11 -3.04 -3.31
C ARG A 20 -10.83 -2.90 -1.98
N SER A 21 -11.87 -3.69 -1.77
CA SER A 21 -12.65 -3.60 -0.53
C SER A 21 -11.77 -3.83 0.70
N THR A 22 -10.82 -4.74 0.60
CA THR A 22 -9.89 -5.01 1.69
C THR A 22 -9.02 -3.78 1.98
N PHE A 23 -8.52 -3.15 0.93
CA PHE A 23 -7.69 -1.95 1.11
C PHE A 23 -8.48 -0.84 1.80
N PHE A 24 -9.70 -0.58 1.33
CA PHE A 24 -10.50 0.51 1.91
C PHE A 24 -10.92 0.20 3.34
N ARG A 25 -11.11 -1.07 3.66
CA ARG A 25 -11.34 -1.48 5.04
C ARG A 25 -10.13 -1.16 5.91
N TRP A 26 -8.94 -1.50 5.44
CA TRP A 26 -7.71 -1.19 6.17
C TRP A 26 -7.56 0.32 6.35
N LYS A 27 -7.87 1.08 5.31
CA LYS A 27 -7.76 2.53 5.36
C LYS A 27 -8.71 3.10 6.41
N ALA A 28 -9.93 2.59 6.46
CA ALA A 28 -10.91 3.03 7.45
C ALA A 28 -10.47 2.71 8.87
N LEU A 29 -9.73 1.63 9.04
CA LEU A 29 -9.23 1.21 10.36
C LEU A 29 -7.88 1.83 10.71
N GLY A 30 -7.33 2.64 9.82
CA GLY A 30 -6.03 3.25 10.04
C GLY A 30 -4.88 2.27 9.91
N GLN A 31 -5.07 1.17 9.19
CA GLN A 31 -4.08 0.11 9.07
C GLN A 31 -3.44 0.03 7.68
N ALA A 32 -3.77 0.95 6.80
CA ALA A 32 -3.19 0.99 5.46
C ALA A 32 -1.95 1.87 5.46
N PRO A 33 -1.07 1.72 4.45
CA PRO A 33 0.06 2.62 4.32
C PRO A 33 -0.42 4.02 3.96
N ARG A 34 0.48 4.99 4.08
CA ARG A 34 0.17 6.36 3.69
C ARG A 34 -0.24 6.40 2.23
N THR A 35 -1.34 7.07 1.95
CA THR A 35 -1.83 7.25 0.59
C THR A 35 -1.87 8.72 0.23
N TYR A 36 -1.65 8.99 -1.06
CA TYR A 36 -1.71 10.35 -1.60
C TYR A 36 -2.86 10.38 -2.59
N LYS A 37 -3.77 11.33 -2.40
CA LYS A 37 -4.90 11.48 -3.32
C LYS A 37 -4.56 12.57 -4.31
N LEU A 38 -4.55 12.21 -5.59
CA LEU A 38 -4.28 13.16 -6.65
C LEU A 38 -5.50 14.03 -6.93
N PRO A 39 -5.31 15.18 -7.58
CA PRO A 39 -6.46 16.05 -7.91
C PRO A 39 -7.54 15.36 -8.73
N ASN A 40 -7.18 14.33 -9.49
CA ASN A 40 -8.17 13.57 -10.27
C ASN A 40 -8.89 12.51 -9.44
N GLY A 41 -8.63 12.45 -8.13
CA GLY A 41 -9.27 11.51 -7.23
C GLY A 41 -8.60 10.15 -7.14
N GLN A 42 -7.56 9.92 -7.93
CA GLN A 42 -6.85 8.64 -7.88
C GLN A 42 -5.88 8.61 -6.72
N LEU A 43 -5.67 7.41 -6.17
CA LEU A 43 -4.78 7.23 -5.04
C LEU A 43 -3.42 6.73 -5.52
N ARG A 44 -2.40 7.14 -4.77
CA ARG A 44 -1.03 6.68 -5.01
C ARG A 44 -0.40 6.32 -3.68
N ILE A 45 0.50 5.37 -3.69
CA ILE A 45 1.25 4.97 -2.50
C ILE A 45 2.71 5.11 -2.85
N ARG A 46 3.46 5.89 -2.07
CA ARG A 46 4.89 6.02 -2.29
C ARG A 46 5.55 4.69 -1.99
N ARG A 47 6.49 4.27 -2.83
CA ARG A 47 7.13 2.96 -2.65
C ARG A 47 7.82 2.86 -1.30
N SER A 48 8.47 3.93 -0.83
CA SER A 48 9.12 3.90 0.47
C SER A 48 8.10 3.75 1.61
N ASP A 49 6.93 4.37 1.46
CA ASP A 49 5.86 4.20 2.46
C ASP A 49 5.31 2.79 2.44
N TYR A 50 5.19 2.21 1.25
CA TYR A 50 4.76 0.82 1.11
C TYR A 50 5.75 -0.12 1.80
N GLU A 51 7.03 0.08 1.55
CA GLU A 51 8.06 -0.79 2.14
C GLU A 51 8.12 -0.65 3.66
N ALA A 52 7.99 0.58 4.17
CA ALA A 52 7.97 0.80 5.60
C ALA A 52 6.74 0.16 6.24
N TRP A 53 5.59 0.27 5.57
CA TRP A 53 4.36 -0.35 6.05
C TRP A 53 4.48 -1.87 6.08
N MET A 54 5.06 -2.46 5.04
CA MET A 54 5.27 -3.91 5.01
C MET A 54 6.17 -4.36 6.15
N ALA A 55 7.18 -3.55 6.48
CA ALA A 55 8.06 -3.89 7.59
C ALA A 55 7.30 -3.94 8.91
N THR A 56 6.29 -3.08 9.08
CA THR A 56 5.47 -3.12 10.31
C THR A 56 4.55 -4.32 10.35
N ARG A 57 4.35 -5.01 9.23
CA ARG A 57 3.49 -6.19 9.14
C ARG A 57 4.26 -7.48 9.19
N GLU A 58 5.57 -7.39 9.28
CA GLU A 58 6.40 -8.59 9.31
C GLU A 58 6.13 -9.36 10.59
N GLU A 59 5.83 -10.65 10.45
CA GLU A 59 5.69 -11.51 11.61
C GLU A 59 7.04 -12.08 11.96
N PRO A 60 7.35 -12.17 13.27
CA PRO A 60 8.60 -12.80 13.66
C PRO A 60 8.61 -14.26 13.21
N ALA A 61 9.80 -14.74 12.83
CA ALA A 61 9.94 -16.13 12.41
C ALA A 61 9.51 -17.05 13.54
N ALA A 62 8.79 -18.10 13.19
CA ALA A 62 8.39 -19.09 14.18
C ALA A 62 9.64 -19.76 14.75
N ALA A 63 9.67 -19.84 16.03
CA ALA A 63 10.80 -20.46 16.71
C ALA A 63 10.76 -21.98 16.52
#